data_fbd7ed1f5989c7db63f941fd82586cda
#
_entry.id   fbd7ed1f5989c7db63f941fd82586cda
#
_cell.length_a   1.000
_cell.length_b   1.000
_cell.length_c   1.000
_cell.angle_alpha   90.00
_cell.angle_beta   90.00
_cell.angle_gamma   90.00
#
_symmetry.space_group_name_H-M   'P 1'
#
loop_
_entity.id
_entity.type
_entity.pdbx_description
1 polymer ?
#
loop_
_entity_poly.entity_id
_entity_poly.type
_entity_poly.pdbx_seq_one_letter_code
_entity_poly.pdbx_strand_id
1 'polypeptide(L)'
;MVNGKGPFRFIVDTGATHSTVSPRLVQALGLQPSEVPTMVLNGITGTAQVSAVTLDRLQTGDLTIDQLVAPVVWAPVMAGADGILGAAGLTGRSLSVDFQRNSVRISRGVEMAVRGAALKIHATHVAHGLMTLSMEVGGVRGLAVIDTGSERTLGNPALREALKLRTRTGTEALVTSVYGATEQIERGEIWRAPTILIDTMRINDVQVVYGDFHIFKVWEMQNTPAIIVGMDVLGTVASLGIDFKNADVYFTSSRTNTMTFTPAANLSNTMHK
;
A
#
# COMPACT_ATOMS: atom_id res chain seq x y z
N MET A 1 -4.39 -19.99 -8.53
CA MET A 1 -5.51 -20.74 -9.16
C MET A 1 -6.81 -20.05 -8.78
N VAL A 2 -7.76 -19.96 -9.68
CA VAL A 2 -9.12 -19.45 -9.41
C VAL A 2 -10.11 -20.47 -9.96
N ASN A 3 -11.04 -20.95 -9.12
CA ASN A 3 -12.01 -22.00 -9.44
C ASN A 3 -11.35 -23.22 -10.11
N GLY A 4 -10.18 -23.64 -9.61
CA GLY A 4 -9.42 -24.77 -10.13
C GLY A 4 -8.70 -24.54 -11.45
N LYS A 5 -8.83 -23.35 -12.08
CA LYS A 5 -8.16 -22.99 -13.33
C LYS A 5 -6.96 -22.06 -13.08
N GLY A 6 -6.08 -21.91 -14.04
CA GLY A 6 -4.92 -21.02 -14.01
C GLY A 6 -3.61 -21.69 -14.40
N PRO A 7 -2.45 -21.10 -14.08
CA PRO A 7 -2.27 -20.00 -13.12
C PRO A 7 -2.74 -18.64 -13.65
N PHE A 8 -3.18 -17.77 -12.73
CA PHE A 8 -3.51 -16.38 -12.98
C PHE A 8 -2.58 -15.46 -12.17
N ARG A 9 -2.35 -14.23 -12.64
CA ARG A 9 -1.48 -13.25 -12.00
C ARG A 9 -2.28 -12.26 -11.18
N PHE A 10 -1.94 -12.10 -9.91
CA PHE A 10 -2.55 -11.13 -9.02
C PHE A 10 -1.50 -10.18 -8.45
N ILE A 11 -1.82 -8.89 -8.41
CA ILE A 11 -1.07 -7.91 -7.64
C ILE A 11 -1.45 -8.12 -6.17
N VAL A 12 -0.48 -8.18 -5.27
CA VAL A 12 -0.72 -8.15 -3.83
C VAL A 12 -0.70 -6.70 -3.39
N ASP A 13 -1.85 -6.20 -2.97
CA ASP A 13 -2.09 -4.78 -2.71
C ASP A 13 -2.57 -4.59 -1.27
N THR A 14 -1.68 -4.06 -0.43
CA THR A 14 -1.96 -3.84 0.99
C THR A 14 -2.74 -2.55 1.26
N GLY A 15 -2.86 -1.67 0.27
CA GLY A 15 -3.72 -0.48 0.29
C GLY A 15 -5.15 -0.74 -0.20
N ALA A 16 -5.39 -1.85 -0.90
CA ALA A 16 -6.72 -2.24 -1.33
C ALA A 16 -7.44 -3.04 -0.25
N THR A 17 -8.66 -2.65 0.09
CA THR A 17 -9.50 -3.40 1.04
C THR A 17 -9.99 -4.71 0.43
N HIS A 18 -10.52 -4.67 -0.79
CA HIS A 18 -11.13 -5.82 -1.45
C HIS A 18 -10.23 -6.37 -2.56
N SER A 19 -10.26 -7.68 -2.70
CA SER A 19 -9.69 -8.33 -3.89
C SER A 19 -10.59 -8.06 -5.09
N THR A 20 -9.99 -7.82 -6.27
CA THR A 20 -10.69 -7.52 -7.52
C THR A 20 -10.29 -8.48 -8.61
N VAL A 21 -11.07 -8.53 -9.69
CA VAL A 21 -10.77 -9.33 -10.87
C VAL A 21 -10.89 -8.51 -12.15
N SER A 22 -10.12 -8.87 -13.17
CA SER A 22 -10.23 -8.26 -14.49
C SER A 22 -11.36 -8.87 -15.30
N PRO A 23 -11.95 -8.13 -16.26
CA PRO A 23 -12.92 -8.69 -17.23
C PRO A 23 -12.35 -9.89 -17.99
N ARG A 24 -11.04 -9.90 -18.27
CA ARG A 24 -10.36 -11.02 -18.94
C ARG A 24 -10.42 -12.29 -18.09
N LEU A 25 -10.21 -12.19 -16.77
CA LEU A 25 -10.32 -13.34 -15.86
C LEU A 25 -11.76 -13.84 -15.80
N VAL A 26 -12.74 -12.95 -15.68
CA VAL A 26 -14.17 -13.28 -15.68
C VAL A 26 -14.54 -14.07 -16.94
N GLN A 27 -14.13 -13.60 -18.12
CA GLN A 27 -14.34 -14.27 -19.37
C GLN A 27 -13.65 -15.65 -19.44
N ALA A 28 -12.39 -15.74 -19.02
CA ALA A 28 -11.62 -17.00 -19.02
C ALA A 28 -12.22 -18.08 -18.12
N LEU A 29 -12.92 -17.66 -17.06
CA LEU A 29 -13.61 -18.56 -16.15
C LEU A 29 -15.04 -18.88 -16.58
N GLY A 30 -15.60 -18.13 -17.53
CA GLY A 30 -17.01 -18.23 -17.94
C GLY A 30 -17.99 -17.73 -16.88
N LEU A 31 -17.54 -16.79 -16.03
CA LEU A 31 -18.38 -16.21 -14.99
C LEU A 31 -19.32 -15.15 -15.58
N GLN A 32 -20.47 -14.97 -14.95
CA GLN A 32 -21.41 -13.92 -15.29
C GLN A 32 -21.39 -12.85 -14.19
N PRO A 33 -20.93 -11.62 -14.50
CA PRO A 33 -21.07 -10.51 -13.58
C PRO A 33 -22.55 -10.22 -13.28
N SER A 34 -22.82 -9.63 -12.12
CA SER A 34 -24.16 -9.11 -11.84
C SER A 34 -24.59 -8.11 -12.92
N GLU A 35 -25.83 -8.21 -13.38
CA GLU A 35 -26.36 -7.31 -14.43
C GLU A 35 -26.41 -5.85 -13.98
N VAL A 36 -26.57 -5.63 -12.68
CA VAL A 36 -26.57 -4.29 -12.06
C VAL A 36 -25.29 -4.11 -11.25
N PRO A 37 -24.66 -2.94 -11.26
CA PRO A 37 -23.55 -2.65 -10.37
C PRO A 37 -23.95 -2.87 -8.91
N THR A 38 -23.26 -3.76 -8.22
CA THR A 38 -23.61 -4.19 -6.86
C THR A 38 -22.63 -3.71 -5.81
N MET A 39 -21.48 -3.20 -6.24
CA MET A 39 -20.43 -2.75 -5.33
C MET A 39 -19.98 -1.33 -5.63
N VAL A 40 -19.70 -0.58 -4.57
CA VAL A 40 -19.03 0.71 -4.64
C VAL A 40 -17.53 0.45 -4.50
N LEU A 41 -16.77 0.82 -5.51
CA LEU A 41 -15.32 0.77 -5.50
C LEU A 41 -14.78 2.16 -5.18
N ASN A 42 -14.03 2.28 -4.09
CA ASN A 42 -13.28 3.48 -3.76
C ASN A 42 -11.82 3.27 -4.14
N GLY A 43 -11.32 4.12 -5.01
CA GLY A 43 -9.93 4.14 -5.44
C GLY A 43 -9.20 5.40 -4.97
N ILE A 44 -7.92 5.49 -5.27
CA ILE A 44 -7.10 6.68 -4.98
C ILE A 44 -7.70 7.93 -5.60
N THR A 45 -8.26 7.82 -6.80
CA THR A 45 -8.69 8.94 -7.63
C THR A 45 -10.20 9.19 -7.62
N GLY A 46 -11.00 8.36 -6.96
CA GLY A 46 -12.44 8.56 -6.92
C GLY A 46 -13.23 7.31 -6.59
N THR A 47 -14.51 7.34 -6.92
CA THR A 47 -15.48 6.27 -6.65
C THR A 47 -16.12 5.80 -7.96
N ALA A 48 -16.34 4.50 -8.07
CA ALA A 48 -17.09 3.90 -9.19
C ALA A 48 -18.09 2.86 -8.67
N GLN A 49 -19.22 2.74 -9.37
CA GLN A 49 -20.11 1.60 -9.19
C GLN A 49 -19.73 0.51 -10.20
N VAL A 50 -19.46 -0.69 -9.72
CA VAL A 50 -18.97 -1.79 -10.53
C VAL A 50 -19.79 -3.05 -10.31
N SER A 51 -19.85 -3.89 -11.34
CA SER A 51 -20.40 -5.24 -11.21
C SER A 51 -19.44 -6.12 -10.41
N ALA A 52 -19.97 -7.17 -9.80
CA ALA A 52 -19.17 -8.14 -9.08
C ALA A 52 -19.43 -9.57 -9.58
N VAL A 53 -18.48 -10.43 -9.33
CA VAL A 53 -18.62 -11.88 -9.52
C VAL A 53 -18.31 -12.59 -8.21
N THR A 54 -18.86 -13.77 -8.02
CA THR A 54 -18.45 -14.66 -6.94
C THR A 54 -17.47 -15.69 -7.47
N LEU A 55 -16.28 -15.74 -6.89
CA LEU A 55 -15.32 -16.80 -7.12
C LEU A 55 -15.59 -17.90 -6.09
N ASP A 56 -15.78 -19.14 -6.53
CA ASP A 56 -15.95 -20.26 -5.61
C ASP A 56 -14.71 -20.42 -4.76
N ARG A 57 -13.52 -20.24 -5.37
CA ARG A 57 -12.25 -20.41 -4.67
C ARG A 57 -11.10 -19.65 -5.35
N LEU A 58 -10.35 -18.89 -4.57
CA LEU A 58 -9.05 -18.35 -4.95
C LEU A 58 -7.97 -19.01 -4.11
N GLN A 59 -6.92 -19.55 -4.76
CA GLN A 59 -5.81 -20.23 -4.09
C GLN A 59 -4.47 -19.69 -4.55
N THR A 60 -3.57 -19.42 -3.56
CA THR A 60 -2.16 -19.09 -3.82
C THR A 60 -1.31 -19.62 -2.65
N GLY A 61 -0.41 -20.57 -2.94
CA GLY A 61 0.28 -21.29 -1.87
C GLY A 61 -0.70 -21.90 -0.86
N ASP A 62 -0.50 -21.61 0.42
CA ASP A 62 -1.36 -22.08 1.52
C ASP A 62 -2.59 -21.20 1.76
N LEU A 63 -2.72 -20.08 1.03
CA LEU A 63 -3.90 -19.24 1.10
C LEU A 63 -5.02 -19.83 0.25
N THR A 64 -6.17 -20.04 0.89
CA THR A 64 -7.43 -20.37 0.22
C THR A 64 -8.50 -19.41 0.71
N ILE A 65 -9.20 -18.78 -0.22
CA ILE A 65 -10.36 -17.92 0.03
C ILE A 65 -11.51 -18.53 -0.73
N ASP A 66 -12.53 -18.96 -0.01
CA ASP A 66 -13.74 -19.53 -0.59
C ASP A 66 -14.84 -18.46 -0.68
N GLN A 67 -15.73 -18.56 -1.69
CA GLN A 67 -16.90 -17.70 -1.89
C GLN A 67 -16.53 -16.21 -1.88
N LEU A 68 -15.46 -15.86 -2.59
CA LEU A 68 -14.96 -14.48 -2.69
C LEU A 68 -15.83 -13.66 -3.65
N VAL A 69 -16.54 -12.66 -3.12
CA VAL A 69 -17.21 -11.65 -3.95
C VAL A 69 -16.17 -10.63 -4.38
N ALA A 70 -15.91 -10.53 -5.67
CA ALA A 70 -14.87 -9.69 -6.25
C ALA A 70 -15.47 -8.67 -7.24
N PRO A 71 -15.23 -7.36 -7.05
CA PRO A 71 -15.55 -6.35 -8.04
C PRO A 71 -14.79 -6.63 -9.34
N VAL A 72 -15.47 -6.41 -10.47
CA VAL A 72 -14.88 -6.51 -11.79
C VAL A 72 -14.33 -5.13 -12.16
N VAL A 73 -13.02 -5.03 -12.26
CA VAL A 73 -12.32 -3.76 -12.49
C VAL A 73 -11.49 -3.84 -13.75
N TRP A 74 -11.71 -2.89 -14.63
CA TRP A 74 -10.79 -2.66 -15.74
C TRP A 74 -10.03 -1.37 -15.47
N ALA A 75 -8.76 -1.51 -15.08
CA ALA A 75 -7.92 -0.34 -14.87
C ALA A 75 -6.54 -0.56 -15.51
N PRO A 76 -5.99 0.48 -16.17
CA PRO A 76 -4.63 0.43 -16.72
C PRO A 76 -3.59 0.09 -15.64
N VAL A 77 -3.85 0.50 -14.40
CA VAL A 77 -3.00 0.25 -13.22
C VAL A 77 -2.80 -1.23 -12.89
N MET A 78 -3.65 -2.14 -13.41
CA MET A 78 -3.46 -3.58 -13.22
C MET A 78 -2.28 -4.14 -14.03
N ALA A 79 -1.67 -3.35 -14.92
CA ALA A 79 -0.49 -3.73 -15.72
C ALA A 79 -0.60 -5.14 -16.36
N GLY A 80 -1.80 -5.51 -16.79
CA GLY A 80 -2.10 -6.82 -17.38
C GLY A 80 -2.20 -7.97 -16.36
N ALA A 81 -2.27 -7.70 -15.07
CA ALA A 81 -2.64 -8.70 -14.07
C ALA A 81 -4.11 -9.13 -14.24
N ASP A 82 -4.43 -10.32 -13.74
CA ASP A 82 -5.77 -10.89 -13.81
C ASP A 82 -6.66 -10.41 -12.64
N GLY A 83 -6.03 -9.87 -11.59
CA GLY A 83 -6.75 -9.35 -10.42
C GLY A 83 -5.80 -8.71 -9.41
N ILE A 84 -6.40 -8.24 -8.33
CA ILE A 84 -5.73 -7.69 -7.14
C ILE A 84 -6.14 -8.55 -5.95
N LEU A 85 -5.18 -8.95 -5.12
CA LEU A 85 -5.41 -9.57 -3.83
C LEU A 85 -5.28 -8.48 -2.75
N GLY A 86 -6.41 -8.05 -2.21
CA GLY A 86 -6.48 -7.00 -1.20
C GLY A 86 -6.28 -7.48 0.23
N ALA A 87 -6.13 -6.54 1.15
CA ALA A 87 -5.82 -6.76 2.57
C ALA A 87 -6.85 -7.65 3.30
N ALA A 88 -8.15 -7.55 2.96
CA ALA A 88 -9.17 -8.40 3.56
C ALA A 88 -8.91 -9.89 3.31
N GLY A 89 -8.35 -10.25 2.14
CA GLY A 89 -7.95 -11.62 1.82
C GLY A 89 -6.73 -12.10 2.62
N LEU A 90 -6.01 -11.19 3.27
CA LEU A 90 -4.82 -11.48 4.06
C LEU A 90 -5.08 -11.46 5.57
N THR A 91 -6.33 -11.27 6.00
CA THR A 91 -6.70 -11.26 7.42
C THR A 91 -6.25 -12.54 8.13
N GLY A 92 -5.57 -12.38 9.26
CA GLY A 92 -5.01 -13.51 10.04
C GLY A 92 -3.83 -14.22 9.38
N ARG A 93 -3.25 -13.65 8.34
CA ARG A 93 -2.08 -14.14 7.61
C ARG A 93 -0.89 -13.22 7.82
N SER A 94 0.24 -13.68 7.33
CA SER A 94 1.45 -12.87 7.20
C SER A 94 1.85 -12.82 5.73
N LEU A 95 2.17 -11.60 5.26
CA LEU A 95 2.76 -11.33 3.96
C LEU A 95 4.26 -11.09 4.15
N SER A 96 5.09 -11.72 3.34
CA SER A 96 6.53 -11.44 3.27
C SER A 96 6.91 -11.19 1.82
N VAL A 97 7.54 -10.04 1.57
CA VAL A 97 8.08 -9.65 0.26
C VAL A 97 9.61 -9.58 0.40
N ASP A 98 10.32 -10.41 -0.34
CA ASP A 98 11.78 -10.38 -0.45
C ASP A 98 12.14 -9.75 -1.79
N PHE A 99 12.55 -8.48 -1.75
CA PHE A 99 12.89 -7.71 -2.96
C PHE A 99 14.20 -8.17 -3.59
N GLN A 100 15.09 -8.77 -2.80
CA GLN A 100 16.36 -9.28 -3.33
C GLN A 100 16.18 -10.59 -4.11
N ARG A 101 15.19 -11.40 -3.70
CA ARG A 101 14.87 -12.68 -4.34
C ARG A 101 13.67 -12.64 -5.27
N ASN A 102 13.02 -11.45 -5.43
CA ASN A 102 11.79 -11.29 -6.18
C ASN A 102 10.73 -12.32 -5.79
N SER A 103 10.53 -12.51 -4.48
CA SER A 103 9.60 -13.51 -3.99
C SER A 103 8.60 -12.92 -3.01
N VAL A 104 7.36 -13.40 -3.11
CA VAL A 104 6.26 -13.09 -2.20
C VAL A 104 5.80 -14.39 -1.55
N ARG A 105 5.61 -14.34 -0.23
CA ARG A 105 5.09 -15.46 0.54
C ARG A 105 3.92 -15.01 1.40
N ILE A 106 2.85 -15.79 1.36
CA ILE A 106 1.69 -15.63 2.25
C ILE A 106 1.61 -16.89 3.11
N SER A 107 1.57 -16.75 4.44
CA SER A 107 1.60 -17.86 5.39
C SER A 107 0.57 -17.72 6.50
N ARG A 108 0.27 -18.83 7.21
CA ARG A 108 -0.70 -18.85 8.31
C ARG A 108 -0.14 -18.41 9.66
N GLY A 109 1.11 -18.12 9.77
CA GLY A 109 1.79 -17.77 11.04
C GLY A 109 3.01 -16.91 10.77
N VAL A 110 3.56 -16.36 11.85
CA VAL A 110 4.75 -15.51 11.81
C VAL A 110 6.01 -16.40 11.64
N GLU A 111 6.04 -17.26 10.65
CA GLU A 111 7.31 -17.80 10.15
C GLU A 111 7.92 -16.79 9.18
N MET A 112 8.05 -15.57 9.66
CA MET A 112 8.93 -14.64 8.99
C MET A 112 10.35 -15.02 9.39
N ALA A 113 10.99 -15.80 8.55
CA ALA A 113 12.43 -15.91 8.54
C ALA A 113 13.01 -14.56 8.13
N VAL A 114 12.84 -13.58 8.98
CA VAL A 114 13.55 -12.31 8.90
C VAL A 114 14.99 -12.65 9.24
N ARG A 115 15.76 -13.03 8.23
CA ARG A 115 17.19 -13.25 8.36
C ARG A 115 17.84 -11.89 8.52
N GLY A 116 18.22 -11.53 9.74
CA GLY A 116 18.90 -10.29 10.08
C GLY A 116 18.18 -9.49 11.15
N ALA A 117 18.75 -8.38 11.56
CA ALA A 117 18.13 -7.42 12.48
C ALA A 117 16.99 -6.70 11.71
N ALA A 118 15.76 -7.16 11.89
CA ALA A 118 14.59 -6.50 11.35
C ALA A 118 14.11 -5.42 12.31
N LEU A 119 13.76 -4.28 11.75
CA LEU A 119 12.96 -3.29 12.46
C LEU A 119 11.52 -3.82 12.51
N LYS A 120 11.00 -4.01 13.71
CA LYS A 120 9.60 -4.35 13.96
C LYS A 120 8.87 -3.10 14.42
N ILE A 121 7.78 -2.75 13.78
CA ILE A 121 6.94 -1.60 14.12
C ILE A 121 5.51 -2.09 14.32
N HIS A 122 4.90 -1.74 15.45
CA HIS A 122 3.50 -2.04 15.69
C HIS A 122 2.62 -1.04 14.97
N ALA A 123 1.69 -1.54 14.16
CA ALA A 123 0.73 -0.76 13.40
C ALA A 123 -0.59 -0.63 14.15
N THR A 124 -1.36 0.38 13.80
CA THR A 124 -2.74 0.54 14.28
C THR A 124 -3.71 0.12 13.17
N HIS A 125 -4.64 -0.75 13.50
CA HIS A 125 -5.75 -1.05 12.60
C HIS A 125 -6.66 0.16 12.47
N VAL A 126 -6.95 0.55 11.24
CA VAL A 126 -7.96 1.55 10.92
C VAL A 126 -9.14 0.88 10.20
N ALA A 127 -10.16 1.65 9.88
CA ALA A 127 -11.34 1.14 9.18
C ALA A 127 -10.95 0.31 7.94
N HIS A 128 -11.77 -0.68 7.62
CA HIS A 128 -11.63 -1.53 6.43
C HIS A 128 -10.40 -2.45 6.39
N GLY A 129 -9.78 -2.76 7.55
CA GLY A 129 -8.68 -3.73 7.63
C GLY A 129 -7.31 -3.18 7.21
N LEU A 130 -7.21 -1.88 6.95
CA LEU A 130 -5.94 -1.21 6.70
C LEU A 130 -5.16 -1.04 7.99
N MET A 131 -3.85 -0.90 7.85
CA MET A 131 -2.92 -0.64 8.95
C MET A 131 -2.17 0.65 8.70
N THR A 132 -2.06 1.46 9.76
CA THR A 132 -1.27 2.70 9.75
C THR A 132 -0.11 2.60 10.72
N LEU A 133 0.98 3.27 10.37
CA LEU A 133 2.14 3.49 11.21
C LEU A 133 2.20 4.98 11.58
N SER A 134 2.67 5.28 12.79
CA SER A 134 3.02 6.65 13.14
C SER A 134 4.26 7.08 12.35
N MET A 135 4.22 8.29 11.80
CA MET A 135 5.34 8.84 11.06
C MET A 135 5.63 10.29 11.47
N GLU A 136 6.81 10.76 11.12
CA GLU A 136 7.18 12.17 11.18
C GLU A 136 7.89 12.56 9.88
N VAL A 137 7.48 13.68 9.28
CA VAL A 137 8.11 14.25 8.08
C VAL A 137 8.54 15.68 8.40
N GLY A 138 9.84 15.96 8.41
CA GLY A 138 10.32 17.30 8.67
C GLY A 138 9.80 17.92 9.97
N GLY A 139 9.61 17.15 11.02
CA GLY A 139 9.03 17.58 12.30
C GLY A 139 7.51 17.56 12.38
N VAL A 140 6.81 17.25 11.27
CA VAL A 140 5.35 17.11 11.23
C VAL A 140 4.97 15.65 11.51
N ARG A 141 4.24 15.43 12.59
CA ARG A 141 3.71 14.10 12.94
C ARG A 141 2.46 13.76 12.14
N GLY A 142 2.30 12.50 11.79
CA GLY A 142 1.16 12.02 11.00
C GLY A 142 1.11 10.50 10.89
N LEU A 143 0.40 10.03 9.88
CA LEU A 143 0.14 8.61 9.62
C LEU A 143 0.75 8.17 8.29
N ALA A 144 1.28 6.96 8.24
CA ALA A 144 1.76 6.31 7.04
C ALA A 144 0.97 5.02 6.78
N VAL A 145 0.46 4.85 5.58
CA VAL A 145 -0.13 3.59 5.09
C VAL A 145 0.92 2.90 4.23
N ILE A 146 1.17 1.61 4.47
CA ILE A 146 2.07 0.81 3.64
C ILE A 146 1.27 0.19 2.50
N ASP A 147 1.59 0.59 1.28
CA ASP A 147 0.81 0.24 0.10
C ASP A 147 1.68 -0.38 -1.00
N THR A 148 1.62 -1.70 -1.10
CA THR A 148 2.34 -2.46 -2.15
C THR A 148 1.68 -2.39 -3.52
N GLY A 149 0.48 -1.83 -3.62
CA GLY A 149 -0.24 -1.57 -4.87
C GLY A 149 0.07 -0.21 -5.49
N SER A 150 0.64 0.72 -4.72
CA SER A 150 0.99 2.06 -5.20
C SER A 150 2.42 2.10 -5.74
N GLU A 151 2.61 2.58 -6.98
CA GLU A 151 3.96 2.77 -7.55
C GLU A 151 4.70 3.93 -6.89
N ARG A 152 3.98 4.97 -6.45
CA ARG A 152 4.52 6.23 -5.94
C ARG A 152 4.04 6.50 -4.53
N THR A 153 4.88 7.16 -3.77
CA THR A 153 4.51 7.68 -2.46
C THR A 153 3.65 8.94 -2.63
N LEU A 154 2.47 8.94 -1.99
CA LEU A 154 1.47 10.00 -2.09
C LEU A 154 1.29 10.68 -0.74
N GLY A 155 1.10 12.00 -0.75
CA GLY A 155 0.84 12.79 0.44
C GLY A 155 -0.48 13.56 0.31
N ASN A 156 -1.17 13.76 1.44
CA ASN A 156 -2.40 14.53 1.45
C ASN A 156 -2.15 16.05 1.61
N PRO A 157 -3.18 16.89 1.36
CA PRO A 157 -3.07 18.34 1.53
C PRO A 157 -2.69 18.76 2.95
N ALA A 158 -3.19 18.07 3.98
CA ALA A 158 -2.89 18.39 5.38
C ALA A 158 -1.39 18.28 5.68
N LEU A 159 -0.72 17.25 5.16
CA LEU A 159 0.74 17.13 5.28
C LEU A 159 1.47 18.22 4.48
N ARG A 160 1.06 18.46 3.24
CA ARG A 160 1.66 19.51 2.40
C ARG A 160 1.60 20.89 3.06
N GLU A 161 0.45 21.24 3.62
CA GLU A 161 0.24 22.51 4.32
C GLU A 161 1.06 22.61 5.61
N ALA A 162 1.08 21.56 6.41
CA ALA A 162 1.86 21.50 7.64
C ALA A 162 3.36 21.65 7.38
N LEU A 163 3.87 21.08 6.28
CA LEU A 163 5.25 21.23 5.82
C LEU A 163 5.53 22.61 5.20
N LYS A 164 4.49 23.44 4.97
CA LYS A 164 4.60 24.76 4.34
C LYS A 164 5.28 24.71 2.97
N LEU A 165 5.05 23.63 2.23
CA LEU A 165 5.60 23.47 0.89
C LEU A 165 4.96 24.50 -0.05
N ARG A 166 5.79 25.37 -0.62
CA ARG A 166 5.35 26.42 -1.52
C ARG A 166 6.25 26.47 -2.74
N THR A 167 5.64 26.65 -3.89
CA THR A 167 6.36 26.91 -5.12
C THR A 167 7.16 28.23 -4.96
N ARG A 168 8.43 28.22 -5.35
CA ARG A 168 9.21 29.47 -5.40
C ARG A 168 8.60 30.40 -6.45
N THR A 169 8.54 31.69 -6.14
CA THR A 169 8.02 32.70 -7.08
C THR A 169 8.70 32.55 -8.43
N GLY A 170 7.93 32.40 -9.50
CA GLY A 170 8.43 32.24 -10.87
C GLY A 170 8.84 30.81 -11.25
N THR A 171 8.60 29.81 -10.41
CA THR A 171 8.82 28.39 -10.74
C THR A 171 7.47 27.67 -10.75
N GLU A 172 7.14 26.98 -11.84
CA GLU A 172 5.96 26.10 -11.87
C GLU A 172 6.21 24.85 -11.04
N ALA A 173 5.20 24.39 -10.31
CA ALA A 173 5.25 23.11 -9.63
C ALA A 173 5.29 21.98 -10.67
N LEU A 174 6.10 20.97 -10.44
CA LEU A 174 6.04 19.75 -11.22
C LEU A 174 4.72 19.04 -10.90
N VAL A 175 3.85 18.89 -11.89
CA VAL A 175 2.55 18.26 -11.77
C VAL A 175 2.57 16.93 -12.51
N THR A 176 1.96 15.91 -11.91
CA THR A 176 1.78 14.60 -12.53
C THR A 176 0.32 14.16 -12.44
N SER A 177 -0.09 13.30 -13.36
CA SER A 177 -1.36 12.61 -13.28
C SER A 177 -1.23 11.37 -12.41
N VAL A 178 -2.23 11.13 -11.58
CA VAL A 178 -2.37 9.94 -10.74
C VAL A 178 -3.55 9.14 -11.22
N TYR A 179 -3.32 7.86 -11.43
CA TYR A 179 -4.32 6.89 -11.89
C TYR A 179 -4.62 5.92 -10.74
N GLY A 180 -5.84 5.47 -10.65
CA GLY A 180 -6.30 4.51 -9.65
C GLY A 180 -7.13 3.40 -10.27
N ALA A 181 -7.78 2.62 -9.42
CA ALA A 181 -8.67 1.53 -9.82
C ALA A 181 -10.00 2.03 -10.43
N THR A 182 -10.24 3.33 -10.44
CA THR A 182 -11.39 4.00 -11.05
C THR A 182 -10.98 4.74 -12.31
N GLU A 183 -11.93 5.17 -13.14
CA GLU A 183 -11.65 5.88 -14.39
C GLU A 183 -11.22 7.34 -14.19
N GLN A 184 -11.44 7.89 -12.99
CA GLN A 184 -11.05 9.26 -12.67
C GLN A 184 -9.51 9.37 -12.64
N ILE A 185 -9.04 10.54 -13.08
CA ILE A 185 -7.62 10.90 -13.07
C ILE A 185 -7.50 12.13 -12.17
N GLU A 186 -6.64 12.02 -11.17
CA GLU A 186 -6.33 13.14 -10.29
C GLU A 186 -4.96 13.73 -10.63
N ARG A 187 -4.74 14.98 -10.23
CA ARG A 187 -3.46 15.65 -10.38
C ARG A 187 -2.81 15.84 -9.03
N GLY A 188 -1.49 15.64 -8.99
CA GLY A 188 -0.70 15.89 -7.80
C GLY A 188 0.56 16.68 -8.12
N GLU A 189 1.04 17.44 -7.15
CA GLU A 189 2.28 18.19 -7.22
C GLU A 189 3.43 17.36 -6.64
N ILE A 190 4.53 17.27 -7.37
CA ILE A 190 5.72 16.52 -6.94
C ILE A 190 6.60 17.44 -6.12
N TRP A 191 6.88 17.04 -4.89
CA TRP A 191 7.85 17.70 -4.02
C TRP A 191 8.82 16.70 -3.42
N ARG A 192 10.08 17.12 -3.25
CA ARG A 192 11.03 16.37 -2.45
C ARG A 192 10.66 16.53 -0.97
N ALA A 193 10.31 15.44 -0.31
CA ALA A 193 9.98 15.45 1.10
C ALA A 193 11.25 15.67 1.95
N PRO A 194 11.14 16.35 3.09
CA PRO A 194 12.11 16.22 4.16
C PRO A 194 12.25 14.76 4.59
N THR A 195 13.28 14.45 5.40
CA THR A 195 13.44 13.11 5.95
C THR A 195 12.11 12.60 6.54
N ILE A 196 11.69 11.43 6.13
CA ILE A 196 10.53 10.71 6.66
C ILE A 196 11.07 9.76 7.75
N LEU A 197 10.48 9.82 8.92
CA LEU A 197 10.77 8.93 10.04
C LEU A 197 9.56 8.05 10.30
N ILE A 198 9.77 6.75 10.34
CA ILE A 198 8.77 5.77 10.78
C ILE A 198 9.47 4.94 11.86
N ASP A 199 9.15 5.20 13.12
CA ASP A 199 9.91 4.72 14.28
C ASP A 199 11.41 5.12 14.16
N THR A 200 12.32 4.18 14.13
CA THR A 200 13.76 4.42 13.97
C THR A 200 14.23 4.39 12.50
N MET A 201 13.33 4.10 11.58
CA MET A 201 13.61 4.08 10.14
C MET A 201 13.61 5.51 9.58
N ARG A 202 14.72 5.89 8.98
CA ARG A 202 14.89 7.18 8.27
C ARG A 202 14.86 6.93 6.76
N ILE A 203 14.00 7.65 6.07
CA ILE A 203 13.84 7.56 4.62
C ILE A 203 14.16 8.95 4.05
N ASN A 204 15.16 9.03 3.19
CA ASN A 204 15.63 10.28 2.61
C ASN A 204 15.42 10.28 1.10
N ASP A 205 15.46 11.47 0.51
CA ASP A 205 15.42 11.69 -0.94
C ASP A 205 14.16 11.17 -1.65
N VAL A 206 13.03 11.16 -0.94
CA VAL A 206 11.75 10.73 -1.50
C VAL A 206 11.07 11.88 -2.23
N GLN A 207 10.63 11.63 -3.46
CA GLN A 207 9.68 12.48 -4.16
C GLN A 207 8.27 12.02 -3.81
N VAL A 208 7.51 12.87 -3.15
CA VAL A 208 6.12 12.61 -2.77
C VAL A 208 5.20 13.39 -3.70
N VAL A 209 4.17 12.74 -4.20
CA VAL A 209 3.11 13.37 -4.99
C VAL A 209 2.01 13.82 -4.04
N TYR A 210 1.82 15.11 -3.88
CA TYR A 210 0.80 15.69 -3.00
C TYR A 210 -0.45 16.06 -3.79
N GLY A 211 -1.61 15.61 -3.32
CA GLY A 211 -2.90 15.90 -3.95
C GLY A 211 -4.08 15.60 -3.03
N ASP A 212 -5.26 16.13 -3.39
CA ASP A 212 -6.51 15.85 -2.68
C ASP A 212 -7.10 14.51 -3.15
N PHE A 213 -6.32 13.44 -2.94
CA PHE A 213 -6.72 12.11 -3.38
C PHE A 213 -7.90 11.60 -2.57
N HIS A 214 -8.89 11.08 -3.30
CA HIS A 214 -10.16 10.60 -2.74
C HIS A 214 -9.99 9.60 -1.59
N ILE A 215 -9.00 8.74 -1.70
CA ILE A 215 -8.76 7.67 -0.73
C ILE A 215 -8.49 8.18 0.69
N PHE A 216 -7.86 9.36 0.84
CA PHE A 216 -7.66 9.93 2.17
C PHE A 216 -8.97 10.35 2.85
N LYS A 217 -10.00 10.70 2.06
CA LYS A 217 -11.34 10.99 2.57
C LYS A 217 -12.04 9.70 3.01
N VAL A 218 -11.91 8.65 2.20
CA VAL A 218 -12.45 7.31 2.52
C VAL A 218 -11.87 6.75 3.81
N TRP A 219 -10.59 7.01 4.07
CA TRP A 219 -9.90 6.58 5.29
C TRP A 219 -10.01 7.57 6.46
N GLU A 220 -10.81 8.64 6.32
CA GLU A 220 -10.99 9.71 7.31
C GLU A 220 -9.68 10.41 7.72
N MET A 221 -8.70 10.43 6.79
CA MET A 221 -7.37 11.03 7.00
C MET A 221 -7.21 12.39 6.31
N GLN A 222 -8.25 12.98 5.73
CA GLN A 222 -8.16 14.22 4.95
C GLN A 222 -7.63 15.42 5.76
N ASN A 223 -7.84 15.44 7.08
CA ASN A 223 -7.45 16.51 7.98
C ASN A 223 -6.23 16.17 8.87
N THR A 224 -5.72 14.95 8.77
CA THR A 224 -4.54 14.48 9.49
C THR A 224 -3.37 14.38 8.51
N PRO A 225 -2.17 14.94 8.81
CA PRO A 225 -1.01 14.74 7.95
C PRO A 225 -0.80 13.25 7.68
N ALA A 226 -0.84 12.84 6.41
CA ALA A 226 -0.77 11.44 6.05
C ALA A 226 -0.03 11.21 4.73
N ILE A 227 0.64 10.06 4.63
CA ILE A 227 1.26 9.54 3.41
C ILE A 227 0.81 8.10 3.13
N ILE A 228 0.78 7.76 1.85
CA ILE A 228 0.78 6.40 1.35
C ILE A 228 2.20 6.11 0.90
N VAL A 229 2.86 5.16 1.53
CA VAL A 229 4.23 4.74 1.20
C VAL A 229 4.16 3.70 0.09
N GLY A 230 4.57 4.09 -1.11
CA GLY A 230 4.51 3.26 -2.31
C GLY A 230 5.79 2.46 -2.58
N MET A 231 5.78 1.74 -3.70
CA MET A 231 6.88 0.86 -4.12
C MET A 231 8.18 1.59 -4.45
N ASP A 232 8.10 2.88 -4.79
CA ASP A 232 9.28 3.75 -4.96
C ASP A 232 10.12 3.85 -3.67
N VAL A 233 9.51 3.69 -2.52
CA VAL A 233 10.14 3.63 -1.20
C VAL A 233 10.30 2.17 -0.75
N LEU A 234 9.21 1.39 -0.76
CA LEU A 234 9.21 0.00 -0.26
C LEU A 234 10.21 -0.90 -1.00
N GLY A 235 10.38 -0.70 -2.31
CA GLY A 235 11.36 -1.45 -3.11
C GLY A 235 12.83 -1.19 -2.76
N THR A 236 13.13 -0.23 -1.89
CA THR A 236 14.50 0.08 -1.47
C THR A 236 14.95 -0.71 -0.24
N VAL A 237 14.04 -1.38 0.49
CA VAL A 237 14.41 -2.32 1.57
C VAL A 237 14.79 -3.69 1.01
N ALA A 238 15.48 -4.50 1.81
CA ALA A 238 15.76 -5.89 1.41
C ALA A 238 14.51 -6.75 1.48
N SER A 239 13.70 -6.58 2.53
CA SER A 239 12.42 -7.25 2.66
C SER A 239 11.42 -6.44 3.47
N LEU A 240 10.13 -6.64 3.15
CA LEU A 240 8.98 -6.15 3.88
C LEU A 240 8.20 -7.36 4.42
N GLY A 241 7.79 -7.30 5.67
CA GLY A 241 6.88 -8.25 6.26
C GLY A 241 5.69 -7.56 6.90
N ILE A 242 4.50 -8.14 6.76
CA ILE A 242 3.29 -7.63 7.38
C ILE A 242 2.56 -8.79 8.05
N ASP A 243 2.36 -8.69 9.35
CA ASP A 243 1.54 -9.61 10.12
C ASP A 243 0.16 -9.00 10.34
N PHE A 244 -0.80 -9.41 9.54
CA PHE A 244 -2.18 -8.91 9.63
C PHE A 244 -2.93 -9.40 10.86
N LYS A 245 -2.41 -10.41 11.58
CA LYS A 245 -2.99 -10.90 12.82
C LYS A 245 -2.61 -10.05 14.03
N ASN A 246 -1.32 -9.69 14.09
CA ASN A 246 -0.76 -8.98 15.25
C ASN A 246 -0.56 -7.48 14.97
N ALA A 247 -0.90 -7.01 13.78
CA ALA A 247 -0.66 -5.65 13.31
C ALA A 247 0.82 -5.23 13.42
N ASP A 248 1.73 -6.10 13.02
CA ASP A 248 3.16 -5.82 13.04
C ASP A 248 3.71 -5.69 11.61
N VAL A 249 4.53 -4.67 11.38
CA VAL A 249 5.25 -4.46 10.13
C VAL A 249 6.74 -4.60 10.37
N TYR A 250 7.41 -5.32 9.49
CA TYR A 250 8.83 -5.64 9.61
C TYR A 250 9.57 -5.15 8.38
N PHE A 251 10.69 -4.47 8.60
CA PHE A 251 11.59 -4.03 7.55
C PHE A 251 12.98 -4.58 7.78
N THR A 252 13.61 -5.08 6.71
CA THR A 252 15.04 -5.43 6.73
C THR A 252 15.78 -4.48 5.81
N SER A 253 16.88 -3.87 6.31
CA SER A 253 17.63 -2.93 5.50
C SER A 253 18.30 -3.60 4.31
N SER A 254 18.29 -2.90 3.17
CA SER A 254 19.22 -3.18 2.08
C SER A 254 20.50 -2.34 2.29
N ARG A 255 21.56 -2.66 1.55
CA ARG A 255 22.81 -1.86 1.58
C ARG A 255 22.69 -0.52 0.85
N THR A 256 21.50 -0.09 0.45
CA THR A 256 21.27 1.18 -0.26
C THR A 256 21.15 2.35 0.72
N ASN A 257 21.64 3.51 0.35
CA ASN A 257 21.69 4.71 1.20
C ASN A 257 20.33 5.42 1.41
N THR A 258 19.25 4.93 0.83
CA THR A 258 17.94 5.60 0.88
C THR A 258 17.23 5.39 2.22
N MET A 259 17.42 4.23 2.83
CA MET A 259 16.89 3.91 4.17
C MET A 259 18.00 3.55 5.13
N THR A 260 17.95 4.14 6.32
CA THR A 260 18.84 3.80 7.42
C THR A 260 18.04 3.47 8.67
N PHE A 261 18.46 2.44 9.39
CA PHE A 261 17.90 2.09 10.69
C PHE A 261 18.89 2.49 11.78
N THR A 262 18.40 3.16 12.82
CA THR A 262 19.22 3.42 14.01
C THR A 262 18.97 2.29 14.99
N PRO A 263 19.99 1.50 15.39
CA PRO A 263 19.81 0.45 16.40
C PRO A 263 19.34 1.03 17.73
N ALA A 264 18.40 0.39 18.38
CA ALA A 264 17.80 0.82 19.66
C ALA A 264 18.84 1.00 20.81
N ALA A 265 20.01 0.41 20.71
CA ALA A 265 21.07 0.50 21.73
C ALA A 265 21.72 1.88 21.89
N ASN A 266 21.51 2.81 20.96
CA ASN A 266 22.14 4.14 21.01
C ASN A 266 21.25 5.26 21.58
N LEU A 267 20.02 4.95 22.03
CA LEU A 267 19.11 5.94 22.61
C LEU A 267 19.36 6.22 24.11
N SER A 268 20.21 5.43 24.79
CA SER A 268 20.46 5.58 26.24
C SER A 268 21.59 6.54 26.60
N ASN A 269 22.33 7.12 25.64
CA ASN A 269 23.54 7.94 25.94
C ASN A 269 23.41 9.44 25.64
N THR A 270 22.21 9.98 25.40
CA THR A 270 22.04 11.42 25.11
C THR A 270 21.26 12.19 26.18
N MET A 271 21.06 11.59 27.35
CA MET A 271 20.57 12.34 28.53
C MET A 271 21.60 12.33 29.66
N HIS A 272 22.69 13.01 29.46
CA HIS A 272 23.56 13.58 30.53
C HIS A 272 24.71 14.34 29.87
N LYS A 273 24.45 15.61 29.55
CA LYS A 273 25.43 16.72 29.77
C LYS A 273 24.67 18.03 29.64
#